data_414ef14309c25776e8ffec82df4d0c8d
#
_entry.id   414ef14309c25776e8ffec82df4d0c8d
#
_cell.length_a   1.000
_cell.length_b   1.000
_cell.length_c   1.000
_cell.angle_alpha   90.00
_cell.angle_beta   90.00
_cell.angle_gamma   90.00
#
_symmetry.space_group_name_H-M   'P 1'
#
loop_
_entity.id
_entity.type
_entity.pdbx_description
1 polymer ?
#
loop_
_entity_poly.entity_id
_entity_poly.type
_entity_poly.pdbx_seq_one_letter_code
_entity_poly.pdbx_strand_id
1 'polypeptide(L)'
;MRIINFLLSMSALAGLAAAQDSMTDAGAGWAPEFKMAGRQIITLAEAIPADKYGWRPGPGVRSVSEVLMHTASGNYFFLRSMGVKAGEDLPKSPEKNVTAKADVVRWLKASFEAVQENYPKIDKQKAVQFLGHDATNEGVLLRALAHANEHLGQMIAYARMNGIVPPWSK
;
A
#
# COMPACT_ATOMS: atom_id res chain seq x y z
N MET A 1 17.63 -0.44 51.08
CA MET A 1 18.33 -0.40 49.80
C MET A 1 17.32 -0.77 48.72
N ARG A 2 16.78 0.22 48.00
CA ARG A 2 15.71 0.02 46.99
C ARG A 2 16.35 -0.04 45.63
N ILE A 3 16.18 -1.18 44.96
CA ILE A 3 16.58 -1.37 43.55
C ILE A 3 15.37 -0.89 42.73
N ILE A 4 15.50 0.28 42.09
CA ILE A 4 14.49 0.82 41.15
C ILE A 4 14.83 0.28 39.77
N ASN A 5 13.88 -0.45 39.20
CA ASN A 5 13.96 -1.08 37.87
C ASN A 5 14.14 -0.08 36.74
N PHE A 6 15.19 -0.27 35.96
CA PHE A 6 15.48 0.42 34.70
C PHE A 6 14.88 -0.43 33.56
N LEU A 7 13.59 -0.26 33.28
CA LEU A 7 12.89 -1.00 32.20
C LEU A 7 12.04 -0.10 31.28
N LEU A 8 12.50 1.13 30.98
CA LEU A 8 11.71 2.07 30.15
C LEU A 8 12.45 2.69 28.96
N SER A 9 13.45 2.07 28.38
CA SER A 9 14.20 2.71 27.27
C SER A 9 14.33 1.92 25.96
N MET A 10 13.78 0.71 25.82
CA MET A 10 13.94 -0.07 24.59
C MET A 10 12.83 0.14 23.55
N SER A 11 11.65 0.62 23.93
CA SER A 11 10.52 0.76 22.99
C SER A 11 10.63 1.99 22.08
N ALA A 12 11.33 3.05 22.52
CA ALA A 12 11.50 4.27 21.74
C ALA A 12 12.57 4.15 20.64
N LEU A 13 13.61 3.34 20.86
CA LEU A 13 14.68 3.13 19.86
C LEU A 13 14.21 2.28 18.68
N ALA A 14 13.34 1.29 18.91
CA ALA A 14 12.82 0.46 17.83
C ALA A 14 11.90 1.24 16.87
N GLY A 15 11.17 2.23 17.38
CA GLY A 15 10.33 3.10 16.55
C GLY A 15 11.12 4.07 15.66
N LEU A 16 12.25 4.59 16.16
CA LEU A 16 13.14 5.45 15.36
C LEU A 16 13.88 4.66 14.26
N ALA A 17 14.32 3.44 14.55
CA ALA A 17 14.98 2.59 13.56
C ALA A 17 14.03 2.23 12.40
N ALA A 18 12.78 1.89 12.68
CA ALA A 18 11.78 1.57 11.65
C ALA A 18 11.42 2.79 10.77
N ALA A 19 11.42 4.00 11.34
CA ALA A 19 11.20 5.25 10.59
C ALA A 19 12.40 5.62 9.72
N GLN A 20 13.62 5.37 10.19
CA GLN A 20 14.86 5.62 9.46
C GLN A 20 15.04 4.66 8.28
N ASP A 21 14.73 3.36 8.44
CA ASP A 21 14.76 2.38 7.35
C ASP A 21 13.77 2.69 6.22
N SER A 22 12.71 3.46 6.49
CA SER A 22 11.71 3.81 5.48
C SER A 22 12.17 4.89 4.50
N MET A 23 13.22 5.66 4.82
CA MET A 23 13.66 6.82 4.03
C MET A 23 15.03 6.63 3.37
N THR A 24 15.77 5.56 3.68
CA THR A 24 17.15 5.35 3.19
C THR A 24 17.23 5.18 1.68
N ASP A 25 16.16 4.72 1.03
CA ASP A 25 16.10 4.47 -0.40
C ASP A 25 15.27 5.51 -1.17
N ALA A 26 14.81 6.59 -0.51
CA ALA A 26 14.05 7.65 -1.17
C ALA A 26 14.87 8.31 -2.28
N GLY A 27 14.29 8.46 -3.47
CA GLY A 27 14.97 9.01 -4.65
C GLY A 27 15.86 8.01 -5.40
N ALA A 28 16.01 6.77 -4.93
CA ALA A 28 16.84 5.76 -5.58
C ALA A 28 16.17 5.08 -6.80
N GLY A 29 15.02 5.58 -7.24
CA GLY A 29 14.32 5.13 -8.43
C GLY A 29 12.95 4.49 -8.13
N TRP A 30 12.32 3.99 -9.19
CA TRP A 30 10.93 3.53 -9.12
C TRP A 30 10.69 2.41 -8.10
N ALA A 31 11.52 1.38 -8.10
CA ALA A 31 11.31 0.21 -7.24
C ALA A 31 11.42 0.51 -5.74
N PRO A 32 12.44 1.26 -5.26
CA PRO A 32 12.49 1.72 -3.88
C PRO A 32 11.30 2.60 -3.48
N GLU A 33 10.90 3.54 -4.33
CA GLU A 33 9.75 4.40 -4.07
C GLU A 33 8.43 3.61 -3.97
N PHE A 34 8.21 2.66 -4.89
CA PHE A 34 7.03 1.79 -4.85
C PHE A 34 7.03 0.88 -3.60
N LYS A 35 8.19 0.35 -3.23
CA LYS A 35 8.37 -0.44 -2.00
C LYS A 35 8.07 0.40 -0.75
N MET A 36 8.51 1.65 -0.72
CA MET A 36 8.26 2.57 0.39
C MET A 36 6.76 2.88 0.52
N ALA A 37 6.09 3.25 -0.58
CA ALA A 37 4.65 3.48 -0.58
C ALA A 37 3.87 2.24 -0.13
N GLY A 38 4.24 1.06 -0.62
CA GLY A 38 3.65 -0.22 -0.22
C GLY A 38 3.81 -0.52 1.26
N ARG A 39 5.01 -0.34 1.81
CA ARG A 39 5.27 -0.53 3.24
C ARG A 39 4.43 0.41 4.09
N GLN A 40 4.35 1.69 3.72
CA GLN A 40 3.59 2.68 4.46
C GLN A 40 2.08 2.36 4.44
N ILE A 41 1.49 2.09 3.29
CA ILE A 41 0.05 1.79 3.21
C ILE A 41 -0.31 0.48 3.93
N ILE A 42 0.56 -0.54 3.87
CA ILE A 42 0.36 -1.82 4.57
C ILE A 42 0.44 -1.62 6.09
N THR A 43 1.47 -0.95 6.60
CA THR A 43 1.61 -0.71 8.05
C THR A 43 0.48 0.17 8.58
N LEU A 44 0.00 1.12 7.78
CA LEU A 44 -1.17 1.92 8.15
C LEU A 44 -2.45 1.07 8.17
N ALA A 45 -2.67 0.21 7.18
CA ALA A 45 -3.80 -0.72 7.17
C ALA A 45 -3.79 -1.63 8.41
N GLU A 46 -2.62 -2.14 8.79
CA GLU A 46 -2.47 -2.95 10.01
C GLU A 46 -2.76 -2.15 11.29
N ALA A 47 -2.41 -0.88 11.33
CA ALA A 47 -2.65 -0.01 12.50
C ALA A 47 -4.13 0.39 12.65
N ILE A 48 -4.90 0.45 11.57
CA ILE A 48 -6.33 0.78 11.62
C ILE A 48 -7.10 -0.38 12.28
N PRO A 49 -7.90 -0.13 13.35
CA PRO A 49 -8.74 -1.16 13.98
C PRO A 49 -9.76 -1.77 13.02
N ALA A 50 -10.12 -3.04 13.24
CA ALA A 50 -11.02 -3.78 12.35
C ALA A 50 -12.43 -3.15 12.25
N ASP A 51 -12.94 -2.57 13.33
CA ASP A 51 -14.22 -1.88 13.36
C ASP A 51 -14.24 -0.60 12.51
N LYS A 52 -13.08 -0.09 12.12
CA LYS A 52 -12.94 1.08 11.22
C LYS A 52 -12.88 0.73 9.74
N TYR A 53 -12.82 -0.54 9.37
CA TYR A 53 -12.70 -0.93 7.96
C TYR A 53 -13.93 -0.57 7.11
N GLY A 54 -15.11 -0.51 7.73
CA GLY A 54 -16.34 -0.02 7.07
C GLY A 54 -16.51 1.51 7.09
N TRP A 55 -15.67 2.25 7.83
CA TRP A 55 -15.78 3.69 7.93
C TRP A 55 -15.48 4.39 6.59
N ARG A 56 -16.23 5.45 6.30
CA ARG A 56 -16.06 6.33 5.13
C ARG A 56 -16.36 7.79 5.53
N PRO A 57 -15.73 8.78 4.88
CA PRO A 57 -15.92 10.19 5.25
C PRO A 57 -17.30 10.74 4.88
N GLY A 58 -18.02 10.09 3.96
CA GLY A 58 -19.35 10.53 3.54
C GLY A 58 -20.02 9.57 2.57
N PRO A 59 -21.30 9.80 2.24
CA PRO A 59 -22.02 8.99 1.24
C PRO A 59 -21.35 9.01 -0.12
N GLY A 60 -21.30 7.87 -0.80
CA GLY A 60 -20.69 7.75 -2.13
C GLY A 60 -19.17 7.71 -2.16
N VAL A 61 -18.50 7.88 -1.02
CA VAL A 61 -17.05 7.78 -0.90
C VAL A 61 -16.65 6.36 -0.47
N ARG A 62 -15.55 5.83 -1.01
CA ARG A 62 -15.02 4.51 -0.62
C ARG A 62 -14.73 4.45 0.88
N SER A 63 -15.05 3.32 1.50
CA SER A 63 -14.64 3.01 2.88
C SER A 63 -13.15 2.65 2.94
N VAL A 64 -12.62 2.52 4.15
CA VAL A 64 -11.24 2.05 4.41
C VAL A 64 -10.96 0.75 3.64
N SER A 65 -11.79 -0.29 3.81
CA SER A 65 -11.61 -1.57 3.11
C SER A 65 -11.69 -1.41 1.60
N GLU A 66 -12.64 -0.61 1.10
CA GLU A 66 -12.81 -0.38 -0.33
C GLU A 66 -11.60 0.35 -0.95
N VAL A 67 -11.00 1.34 -0.27
CA VAL A 67 -9.78 2.01 -0.75
C VAL A 67 -8.60 1.04 -0.81
N LEU A 68 -8.40 0.24 0.24
CA LEU A 68 -7.31 -0.73 0.30
C LEU A 68 -7.46 -1.82 -0.77
N MET A 69 -8.68 -2.33 -0.98
CA MET A 69 -8.96 -3.31 -2.02
C MET A 69 -8.89 -2.71 -3.42
N HIS A 70 -9.24 -1.43 -3.58
CA HIS A 70 -9.04 -0.69 -4.83
C HIS A 70 -7.54 -0.59 -5.17
N THR A 71 -6.71 -0.26 -4.19
CA THR A 71 -5.25 -0.22 -4.35
C THR A 71 -4.70 -1.59 -4.76
N ALA A 72 -5.11 -2.65 -4.07
CA ALA A 72 -4.71 -4.02 -4.41
C ALA A 72 -5.15 -4.43 -5.83
N SER A 73 -6.39 -4.13 -6.19
CA SER A 73 -6.94 -4.40 -7.53
C SER A 73 -6.21 -3.60 -8.61
N GLY A 74 -5.84 -2.36 -8.32
CA GLY A 74 -5.04 -1.50 -9.19
C GLY A 74 -3.68 -2.11 -9.51
N ASN A 75 -2.97 -2.61 -8.52
CA ASN A 75 -1.67 -3.27 -8.71
C ASN A 75 -1.77 -4.45 -9.69
N TYR A 76 -2.75 -5.32 -9.53
CA TYR A 76 -2.99 -6.43 -10.46
C TYR A 76 -3.47 -5.95 -11.84
N PHE A 77 -4.26 -4.90 -11.90
CA PHE A 77 -4.68 -4.29 -13.16
C PHE A 77 -3.48 -3.76 -13.97
N PHE A 78 -2.56 -3.05 -13.34
CA PHE A 78 -1.34 -2.55 -13.98
C PHE A 78 -0.46 -3.69 -14.50
N LEU A 79 -0.25 -4.75 -13.72
CA LEU A 79 0.48 -5.94 -14.18
C LEU A 79 -0.16 -6.57 -15.42
N ARG A 80 -1.48 -6.80 -15.39
CA ARG A 80 -2.21 -7.35 -16.54
C ARG A 80 -2.12 -6.46 -17.77
N SER A 81 -2.17 -5.13 -17.60
CA SER A 81 -2.03 -4.17 -18.71
C SER A 81 -0.67 -4.25 -19.40
N MET A 82 0.34 -4.67 -18.66
CA MET A 82 1.69 -4.94 -19.18
C MET A 82 1.88 -6.38 -19.75
N GLY A 83 0.81 -7.19 -19.73
CA GLY A 83 0.83 -8.59 -20.15
C GLY A 83 1.39 -9.55 -19.10
N VAL A 84 1.51 -9.13 -17.85
CA VAL A 84 2.01 -9.97 -16.75
C VAL A 84 0.83 -10.61 -16.03
N LYS A 85 0.80 -11.95 -16.00
CA LYS A 85 -0.10 -12.72 -15.14
C LYS A 85 0.62 -12.96 -13.81
N ALA A 86 0.09 -12.43 -12.72
CA ALA A 86 0.70 -12.55 -11.40
C ALA A 86 -0.35 -12.79 -10.31
N GLY A 87 0.01 -13.68 -9.39
CA GLY A 87 -0.79 -13.97 -8.20
C GLY A 87 -2.06 -14.77 -8.46
N GLU A 88 -2.88 -14.84 -7.41
CA GLU A 88 -4.22 -15.41 -7.45
C GLU A 88 -5.19 -14.47 -8.17
N ASP A 89 -6.24 -15.04 -8.75
CA ASP A 89 -7.34 -14.23 -9.29
C ASP A 89 -8.11 -13.58 -8.14
N LEU A 90 -8.27 -12.27 -8.23
CA LEU A 90 -9.07 -11.51 -7.26
C LEU A 90 -10.52 -12.02 -7.26
N PRO A 91 -11.19 -12.04 -6.09
CA PRO A 91 -12.62 -12.31 -6.02
C PRO A 91 -13.42 -11.36 -6.91
N LYS A 92 -14.59 -11.80 -7.35
CA LYS A 92 -15.51 -10.94 -8.10
C LYS A 92 -15.87 -9.70 -7.25
N SER A 93 -15.78 -8.50 -7.84
CA SER A 93 -16.08 -7.24 -7.16
C SER A 93 -15.33 -7.08 -5.83
N PRO A 94 -13.99 -7.15 -5.82
CA PRO A 94 -13.20 -7.30 -4.58
C PRO A 94 -13.41 -6.14 -3.59
N GLU A 95 -13.59 -4.91 -4.07
CA GLU A 95 -13.88 -3.75 -3.20
C GLU A 95 -15.15 -3.94 -2.36
N LYS A 96 -16.16 -4.65 -2.90
CA LYS A 96 -17.43 -4.86 -2.21
C LYS A 96 -17.44 -6.13 -1.36
N ASN A 97 -16.75 -7.16 -1.81
CA ASN A 97 -16.87 -8.52 -1.27
C ASN A 97 -15.74 -8.87 -0.27
N VAL A 98 -14.62 -8.13 -0.28
CA VAL A 98 -13.51 -8.34 0.66
C VAL A 98 -13.46 -7.16 1.64
N THR A 99 -14.06 -7.33 2.81
CA THR A 99 -14.22 -6.26 3.80
C THR A 99 -13.58 -6.57 5.15
N ALA A 100 -13.32 -7.84 5.44
CA ALA A 100 -12.66 -8.25 6.68
C ALA A 100 -11.18 -7.83 6.67
N LYS A 101 -10.73 -7.19 7.75
CA LYS A 101 -9.36 -6.66 7.89
C LYS A 101 -8.28 -7.66 7.48
N ALA A 102 -8.37 -8.91 7.95
CA ALA A 102 -7.35 -9.93 7.68
C ALA A 102 -7.22 -10.20 6.18
N ASP A 103 -8.35 -10.34 5.47
CA ASP A 103 -8.37 -10.60 4.02
C ASP A 103 -7.91 -9.39 3.22
N VAL A 104 -8.36 -8.19 3.58
CA VAL A 104 -7.95 -6.93 2.94
C VAL A 104 -6.43 -6.76 3.04
N VAL A 105 -5.85 -6.93 4.23
CA VAL A 105 -4.40 -6.80 4.45
C VAL A 105 -3.64 -7.89 3.67
N ARG A 106 -4.14 -9.12 3.65
CA ARG A 106 -3.56 -10.21 2.85
C ARG A 106 -3.49 -9.86 1.37
N TRP A 107 -4.61 -9.42 0.78
CA TRP A 107 -4.67 -9.03 -0.63
C TRP A 107 -3.79 -7.82 -0.95
N LEU A 108 -3.78 -6.84 -0.05
CA LEU A 108 -2.93 -5.65 -0.22
C LEU A 108 -1.45 -6.06 -0.27
N LYS A 109 -0.96 -6.85 0.69
CA LYS A 109 0.41 -7.36 0.72
C LYS A 109 0.75 -8.13 -0.56
N ALA A 110 -0.05 -9.14 -0.90
CA ALA A 110 0.18 -9.96 -2.09
C ALA A 110 0.25 -9.14 -3.38
N SER A 111 -0.57 -8.08 -3.50
CA SER A 111 -0.57 -7.22 -4.68
C SER A 111 0.71 -6.40 -4.82
N PHE A 112 1.25 -5.87 -3.74
CA PHE A 112 2.52 -5.14 -3.74
C PHE A 112 3.71 -6.08 -4.01
N GLU A 113 3.72 -7.26 -3.41
CA GLU A 113 4.71 -8.31 -3.65
C GLU A 113 4.72 -8.71 -5.13
N ALA A 114 3.54 -8.97 -5.71
CA ALA A 114 3.41 -9.32 -7.12
C ALA A 114 4.04 -8.28 -8.06
N VAL A 115 3.84 -6.98 -7.79
CA VAL A 115 4.45 -5.91 -8.59
C VAL A 115 5.97 -5.90 -8.40
N GLN A 116 6.47 -5.98 -7.18
CA GLN A 116 7.90 -5.95 -6.88
C GLN A 116 8.65 -7.14 -7.49
N GLU A 117 8.09 -8.35 -7.44
CA GLU A 117 8.68 -9.56 -8.02
C GLU A 117 8.73 -9.54 -9.55
N ASN A 118 7.77 -8.89 -10.18
CA ASN A 118 7.69 -8.82 -11.64
C ASN A 118 8.41 -7.61 -12.23
N TYR A 119 8.57 -6.51 -11.48
CA TYR A 119 9.23 -5.28 -11.94
C TYR A 119 10.58 -5.49 -12.65
N PRO A 120 11.54 -6.32 -12.12
CA PRO A 120 12.82 -6.53 -12.80
C PRO A 120 12.70 -7.27 -14.13
N LYS A 121 11.62 -8.00 -14.37
CA LYS A 121 11.37 -8.82 -15.56
C LYS A 121 10.62 -8.04 -16.66
N ILE A 122 10.07 -6.87 -16.33
CA ILE A 122 9.28 -6.06 -17.26
C ILE A 122 10.20 -5.29 -18.21
N ASP A 123 10.01 -5.49 -19.51
CA ASP A 123 10.59 -4.62 -20.54
C ASP A 123 9.88 -3.26 -20.50
N LYS A 124 10.58 -2.24 -19.97
CA LYS A 124 10.04 -0.91 -19.73
C LYS A 124 9.69 -0.15 -21.01
N GLN A 125 10.40 -0.44 -22.10
CA GLN A 125 10.22 0.24 -23.39
C GLN A 125 9.13 -0.41 -24.27
N LYS A 126 8.61 -1.56 -23.87
CA LYS A 126 7.57 -2.26 -24.62
C LYS A 126 6.31 -1.38 -24.72
N ALA A 127 5.85 -1.17 -25.96
CA ALA A 127 4.58 -0.50 -26.24
C ALA A 127 3.40 -1.38 -25.84
N VAL A 128 2.39 -0.75 -25.22
CA VAL A 128 1.15 -1.40 -24.74
C VAL A 128 -0.05 -0.49 -24.97
N GLN A 129 -1.25 -1.08 -24.99
CA GLN A 129 -2.49 -0.31 -24.89
C GLN A 129 -2.87 -0.15 -23.42
N PHE A 130 -3.07 1.07 -22.98
CA PHE A 130 -3.45 1.36 -21.59
C PHE A 130 -4.58 2.38 -21.53
N LEU A 131 -5.72 1.99 -20.95
CA LEU A 131 -6.91 2.82 -20.85
C LEU A 131 -7.37 3.46 -22.18
N GLY A 132 -7.18 2.73 -23.28
CA GLY A 132 -7.63 3.14 -24.61
C GLY A 132 -6.66 4.00 -25.42
N HIS A 133 -5.41 4.16 -24.97
CA HIS A 133 -4.36 4.88 -25.71
C HIS A 133 -3.03 4.14 -25.70
N ASP A 134 -2.15 4.54 -26.60
CA ASP A 134 -0.78 4.03 -26.68
C ASP A 134 0.02 4.48 -25.45
N ALA A 135 0.76 3.56 -24.87
CA ALA A 135 1.62 3.78 -23.72
C ALA A 135 2.86 2.88 -23.81
N THR A 136 3.76 3.03 -22.85
CA THR A 136 4.84 2.08 -22.60
C THR A 136 4.64 1.44 -21.22
N ASN A 137 5.27 0.28 -20.99
CA ASN A 137 5.29 -0.32 -19.67
C ASN A 137 5.87 0.63 -18.61
N GLU A 138 6.84 1.47 -18.96
CA GLU A 138 7.39 2.50 -18.07
C GLU A 138 6.30 3.51 -17.67
N GLY A 139 5.47 3.96 -18.60
CA GLY A 139 4.34 4.83 -18.32
C GLY A 139 3.30 4.18 -17.41
N VAL A 140 3.00 2.89 -17.63
CA VAL A 140 2.10 2.12 -16.75
C VAL A 140 2.70 1.96 -15.35
N LEU A 141 4.00 1.69 -15.23
CA LEU A 141 4.70 1.62 -13.94
C LEU A 141 4.66 2.98 -13.21
N LEU A 142 4.91 4.09 -13.92
CA LEU A 142 4.80 5.42 -13.33
C LEU A 142 3.39 5.67 -12.79
N ARG A 143 2.34 5.28 -13.55
CA ARG A 143 0.95 5.38 -13.07
C ARG A 143 0.70 4.49 -11.84
N ALA A 144 1.28 3.29 -11.80
CA ALA A 144 1.16 2.40 -10.64
C ALA A 144 1.75 3.05 -9.36
N LEU A 145 2.93 3.68 -9.47
CA LEU A 145 3.54 4.42 -8.36
C LEU A 145 2.69 5.60 -7.91
N ALA A 146 2.22 6.41 -8.86
CA ALA A 146 1.34 7.54 -8.56
C ALA A 146 0.05 7.10 -7.88
N HIS A 147 -0.59 6.02 -8.35
CA HIS A 147 -1.80 5.44 -7.76
C HIS A 147 -1.58 4.93 -6.33
N ALA A 148 -0.45 4.27 -6.06
CA ALA A 148 -0.10 3.83 -4.71
C ALA A 148 0.04 5.02 -3.74
N ASN A 149 0.71 6.11 -4.16
CA ASN A 149 0.88 7.31 -3.34
C ASN A 149 -0.42 8.12 -3.19
N GLU A 150 -1.27 8.18 -4.22
CA GLU A 150 -2.59 8.79 -4.17
C GLU A 150 -3.44 8.16 -3.06
N HIS A 151 -3.49 6.82 -3.02
CA HIS A 151 -4.26 6.10 -2.02
C HIS A 151 -3.57 6.03 -0.66
N LEU A 152 -2.24 6.06 -0.58
CA LEU A 152 -1.53 6.26 0.68
C LEU A 152 -1.92 7.59 1.33
N GLY A 153 -1.91 8.69 0.57
CA GLY A 153 -2.35 10.01 1.06
C GLY A 153 -3.80 10.00 1.54
N GLN A 154 -4.69 9.35 0.77
CA GLN A 154 -6.09 9.17 1.16
C GLN A 154 -6.22 8.37 2.47
N MET A 155 -5.49 7.27 2.62
CA MET A 155 -5.52 6.46 3.84
C MET A 155 -4.93 7.17 5.06
N ILE A 156 -3.89 8.01 4.88
CA ILE A 156 -3.36 8.88 5.94
C ILE A 156 -4.45 9.84 6.44
N ALA A 157 -5.20 10.46 5.52
CA ALA A 157 -6.30 11.34 5.88
C ALA A 157 -7.40 10.57 6.64
N TYR A 158 -7.80 9.40 6.15
CA TYR A 158 -8.81 8.56 6.80
C TYR A 158 -8.39 8.11 8.22
N ALA A 159 -7.13 7.69 8.39
CA ALA A 159 -6.60 7.32 9.68
C ALA A 159 -6.67 8.49 10.68
N ARG A 160 -6.17 9.66 10.28
CA ARG A 160 -6.18 10.88 11.13
C ARG A 160 -7.59 11.33 11.49
N MET A 161 -8.55 11.25 10.57
CA MET A 161 -9.97 11.54 10.84
C MET A 161 -10.58 10.58 11.87
N ASN A 162 -10.00 9.38 12.04
CA ASN A 162 -10.38 8.41 13.06
C ASN A 162 -9.47 8.43 14.31
N GLY A 163 -8.63 9.46 14.48
CA GLY A 163 -7.73 9.60 15.63
C GLY A 163 -6.52 8.67 15.58
N ILE A 164 -6.23 8.05 14.44
CA ILE A 164 -5.13 7.10 14.28
C ILE A 164 -3.92 7.83 13.70
N VAL A 165 -2.82 7.84 14.45
CA VAL A 165 -1.54 8.41 14.00
C VAL A 165 -0.81 7.38 13.14
N PRO A 166 -0.37 7.73 11.91
CA PRO A 166 0.42 6.82 11.09
C PRO A 166 1.67 6.32 11.84
N PRO A 167 2.02 5.02 11.75
CA PRO A 167 3.10 4.43 12.56
C PRO A 167 4.46 5.13 12.44
N TRP A 168 4.75 5.71 11.28
CA TRP A 168 5.99 6.45 11.01
C TRP A 168 5.98 7.93 11.44
N SER A 169 4.85 8.43 11.96
CA SER A 169 4.69 9.83 12.39
C SER A 169 4.77 9.99 13.92
N LYS A 170 5.28 8.99 14.63
CA LYS A 170 5.43 8.99 16.10
C LYS A 170 6.78 9.56 16.49
#